data_b791d8a96258dbf1e518188df623007c
#
_entry.id   b791d8a96258dbf1e518188df623007c
#
_cell.length_a   1.000
_cell.length_b   1.000
_cell.length_c   1.000
_cell.angle_alpha   90.00
_cell.angle_beta   90.00
_cell.angle_gamma   90.00
#
_symmetry.space_group_name_H-M   'P 1'
#
loop_
_entity.id
_entity.type
_entity.pdbx_description
1 polymer ?
#
loop_
_entity_poly.entity_id
_entity_poly.type
_entity_poly.pdbx_seq_one_letter_code
_entity_poly.pdbx_strand_id
1 'polypeptide(L)'
;GELFMDEYLSPRKLKILAGVDDLQQVKALEMRVDTREVSLGKFGVHLPNLRELKLNNSLLVSVRDLGTSLSHLRVLWMARCGLSDLDGISSCSSLKELYIAYNNISDLSQLTWLDHLEVLDLEGNNIEDISELQYLRLCCKLSHLTVEGNLICLKPNAESAEDPDYNYRAEVKKLIPHLKYLDRIPISKT
;
A
#
# COMPACT_ATOMS: atom_id res chain seq x y z
N GLY A 1 26.27 4.97 -15.79
CA GLY A 1 27.33 5.81 -15.49
C GLY A 1 27.00 6.95 -14.55
N GLU A 2 26.59 8.07 -15.10
CA GLU A 2 26.34 9.26 -14.28
C GLU A 2 25.24 9.09 -13.22
N LEU A 3 24.24 8.25 -13.50
CA LEU A 3 23.14 8.01 -12.55
C LEU A 3 23.63 7.42 -11.23
N PHE A 4 24.74 6.69 -11.25
CA PHE A 4 25.30 6.07 -10.04
C PHE A 4 26.16 7.03 -9.21
N MET A 5 26.45 8.22 -9.73
CA MET A 5 27.23 9.22 -8.99
C MET A 5 26.39 9.99 -7.97
N ASP A 6 25.07 10.03 -8.17
CA ASP A 6 24.17 10.69 -7.22
C ASP A 6 23.66 9.69 -6.20
N GLU A 7 23.81 10.01 -4.92
CA GLU A 7 23.32 9.17 -3.81
C GLU A 7 21.84 9.38 -3.51
N TYR A 8 21.17 10.26 -4.21
CA TYR A 8 19.76 10.56 -4.01
C TYR A 8 19.05 10.78 -5.35
N LEU A 9 17.73 10.73 -5.32
CA LEU A 9 16.89 10.90 -6.49
C LEU A 9 16.70 12.40 -6.80
N SER A 10 17.62 12.93 -7.59
CA SER A 10 17.67 14.36 -7.95
C SER A 10 16.62 14.71 -9.02
N PRO A 11 16.28 16.02 -9.18
CA PRO A 11 15.44 16.47 -10.28
C PRO A 11 15.94 16.03 -11.66
N ARG A 12 17.26 16.02 -11.87
CA ARG A 12 17.84 15.55 -13.13
C ARG A 12 17.53 14.08 -13.38
N LYS A 13 17.71 13.23 -12.36
CA LYS A 13 17.37 11.79 -12.46
C LYS A 13 15.89 11.59 -12.71
N LEU A 14 15.04 12.36 -12.04
CA LEU A 14 13.60 12.28 -12.23
C LEU A 14 13.18 12.60 -13.65
N LYS A 15 13.80 13.61 -14.27
CA LYS A 15 13.54 13.96 -15.66
C LYS A 15 13.93 12.82 -16.60
N ILE A 16 15.06 12.18 -16.34
CA ILE A 16 15.52 11.03 -17.13
C ILE A 16 14.56 9.86 -16.95
N LEU A 17 14.20 9.52 -15.72
CA LEU A 17 13.29 8.41 -15.41
C LEU A 17 11.91 8.61 -16.04
N ALA A 18 11.38 9.82 -15.97
CA ALA A 18 10.06 10.16 -16.49
C ALA A 18 10.06 10.47 -17.99
N GLY A 19 11.25 10.68 -18.59
CA GLY A 19 11.36 11.00 -19.99
C GLY A 19 10.79 12.37 -20.37
N VAL A 20 10.91 13.35 -19.46
CA VAL A 20 10.34 14.70 -19.64
C VAL A 20 11.36 15.79 -19.33
N ASP A 21 11.12 16.98 -19.85
CA ASP A 21 11.90 18.17 -19.52
C ASP A 21 11.28 18.95 -18.37
N ASP A 22 9.98 18.85 -18.17
CA ASP A 22 9.23 19.56 -17.13
C ASP A 22 8.59 18.58 -16.16
N LEU A 23 9.08 18.54 -14.93
CA LEU A 23 8.59 17.64 -13.89
C LEU A 23 7.14 17.95 -13.45
N GLN A 24 6.65 19.16 -13.71
CA GLN A 24 5.25 19.50 -13.40
C GLN A 24 4.27 18.76 -14.30
N GLN A 25 4.71 18.21 -15.41
CA GLN A 25 3.86 17.44 -16.33
C GLN A 25 3.72 15.97 -15.89
N VAL A 26 4.51 15.52 -14.94
CA VAL A 26 4.51 14.11 -14.52
C VAL A 26 3.30 13.83 -13.63
N LYS A 27 2.41 12.97 -14.09
CA LYS A 27 1.24 12.49 -13.35
C LYS A 27 1.38 11.06 -12.89
N ALA A 28 2.23 10.29 -13.53
CA ALA A 28 2.51 8.89 -13.19
C ALA A 28 4.01 8.65 -13.31
N LEU A 29 4.56 7.88 -12.37
CA LEU A 29 5.96 7.51 -12.37
C LEU A 29 6.09 6.05 -11.98
N GLU A 30 6.89 5.30 -12.74
CA GLU A 30 7.26 3.94 -12.41
C GLU A 30 8.77 3.87 -12.27
N MET A 31 9.24 3.29 -11.17
CA MET A 31 10.66 3.10 -10.95
C MET A 31 10.87 1.91 -10.02
N ARG A 32 12.07 1.34 -10.08
CA ARG A 32 12.50 0.29 -9.18
C ARG A 32 13.72 0.79 -8.43
N VAL A 33 13.63 0.87 -7.10
CA VAL A 33 14.66 1.47 -6.25
C VAL A 33 15.03 0.54 -5.10
N ASP A 34 16.24 0.76 -4.56
CA ASP A 34 16.70 0.15 -3.35
C ASP A 34 17.08 1.28 -2.38
N THR A 35 16.25 1.51 -1.37
CA THR A 35 16.46 2.64 -0.45
C THR A 35 17.61 2.43 0.53
N ARG A 36 18.24 1.25 0.53
CA ARG A 36 19.49 1.04 1.26
C ARG A 36 20.66 1.70 0.54
N GLU A 37 20.56 1.89 -0.76
CA GLU A 37 21.65 2.41 -1.60
C GLU A 37 21.38 3.80 -2.13
N VAL A 38 20.13 4.14 -2.41
CA VAL A 38 19.74 5.44 -2.96
C VAL A 38 18.69 6.06 -2.07
N SER A 39 18.97 7.28 -1.60
CA SER A 39 17.95 8.05 -0.90
C SER A 39 16.96 8.63 -1.90
N LEU A 40 15.67 8.49 -1.63
CA LEU A 40 14.64 9.14 -2.43
C LEU A 40 14.54 10.64 -2.09
N GLY A 41 15.09 11.03 -0.95
CA GLY A 41 15.12 12.44 -0.51
C GLY A 41 13.71 13.04 -0.49
N LYS A 42 13.57 14.21 -1.05
CA LYS A 42 12.29 14.91 -1.15
C LYS A 42 11.76 14.89 -2.58
N PHE A 43 11.88 13.73 -3.24
CA PHE A 43 11.53 13.65 -4.67
C PHE A 43 10.09 14.13 -4.97
N GLY A 44 9.16 13.90 -4.05
CA GLY A 44 7.77 14.32 -4.22
C GLY A 44 7.59 15.82 -4.32
N VAL A 45 8.50 16.60 -3.77
CA VAL A 45 8.47 18.08 -3.87
C VAL A 45 8.63 18.51 -5.33
N HIS A 46 9.39 17.74 -6.10
CA HIS A 46 9.68 18.05 -7.50
C HIS A 46 8.58 17.57 -8.45
N LEU A 47 7.59 16.82 -7.93
CA LEU A 47 6.53 16.20 -8.72
C LEU A 47 5.15 16.62 -8.19
N PRO A 48 4.80 17.92 -8.26
CA PRO A 48 3.57 18.43 -7.61
C PRO A 48 2.27 17.86 -8.20
N ASN A 49 2.31 17.32 -9.41
CA ASN A 49 1.14 16.78 -10.08
C ASN A 49 1.13 15.24 -10.15
N LEU A 50 2.05 14.59 -9.45
CA LEU A 50 2.09 13.14 -9.40
C LEU A 50 0.81 12.59 -8.75
N ARG A 51 0.15 11.65 -9.44
CA ARG A 51 -1.08 11.00 -8.97
C ARG A 51 -0.89 9.51 -8.77
N GLU A 52 -0.01 8.90 -9.53
CA GLU A 52 0.23 7.47 -9.50
C GLU A 52 1.73 7.19 -9.39
N LEU A 53 2.10 6.31 -8.46
CA LEU A 53 3.49 5.92 -8.25
C LEU A 53 3.57 4.40 -8.19
N LYS A 54 4.37 3.80 -9.07
CA LYS A 54 4.62 2.36 -9.11
C LYS A 54 6.04 2.07 -8.67
N LEU A 55 6.16 1.36 -7.55
CA LEU A 55 7.43 0.96 -6.96
C LEU A 55 7.54 -0.56 -6.80
N ASN A 56 6.70 -1.33 -7.48
CA ASN A 56 6.69 -2.78 -7.36
C ASN A 56 8.09 -3.37 -7.53
N ASN A 57 8.41 -4.39 -6.73
CA ASN A 57 9.70 -5.09 -6.76
C ASN A 57 10.89 -4.20 -6.35
N SER A 58 10.64 -3.06 -5.75
CA SER A 58 11.68 -2.26 -5.10
C SER A 58 12.09 -2.91 -3.79
N LEU A 59 13.17 -2.43 -3.19
CA LEU A 59 13.53 -2.77 -1.84
C LEU A 59 13.41 -1.50 -1.00
N LEU A 60 12.36 -1.45 -0.20
CA LEU A 60 12.07 -0.30 0.66
C LEU A 60 12.32 -0.69 2.11
N VAL A 61 13.18 0.04 2.78
CA VAL A 61 13.43 -0.17 4.21
C VAL A 61 12.18 0.23 5.00
N SER A 62 11.53 1.33 4.59
CA SER A 62 10.33 1.85 5.24
C SER A 62 9.53 2.69 4.25
N VAL A 63 8.22 2.76 4.43
CA VAL A 63 7.37 3.70 3.69
C VAL A 63 7.81 5.15 3.96
N ARG A 64 8.42 5.41 5.11
CA ARG A 64 8.98 6.73 5.44
C ARG A 64 10.01 7.22 4.43
N ASP A 65 10.66 6.30 3.72
CA ASP A 65 11.63 6.64 2.68
C ASP A 65 11.01 7.41 1.52
N LEU A 66 9.68 7.37 1.38
CA LEU A 66 8.96 8.15 0.38
C LEU A 66 8.86 9.63 0.76
N GLY A 67 9.21 9.99 1.99
CA GLY A 67 9.09 11.35 2.48
C GLY A 67 7.65 11.75 2.82
N THR A 68 7.43 13.04 2.99
CA THR A 68 6.15 13.59 3.43
C THR A 68 5.48 14.47 2.36
N SER A 69 5.99 14.45 1.14
CA SER A 69 5.58 15.38 0.08
C SER A 69 4.58 14.78 -0.91
N LEU A 70 4.07 13.56 -0.65
CA LEU A 70 3.17 12.86 -1.56
C LEU A 70 1.70 12.93 -1.10
N SER A 71 1.30 14.02 -0.44
CA SER A 71 -0.07 14.17 0.08
C SER A 71 -1.15 14.20 -1.01
N HIS A 72 -0.77 14.44 -2.25
CA HIS A 72 -1.65 14.50 -3.41
C HIS A 72 -1.71 13.19 -4.20
N LEU A 73 -0.90 12.19 -3.83
CA LEU A 73 -0.86 10.90 -4.51
C LEU A 73 -2.17 10.15 -4.31
N ARG A 74 -2.70 9.54 -5.38
CA ARG A 74 -3.97 8.82 -5.37
C ARG A 74 -3.82 7.31 -5.45
N VAL A 75 -2.81 6.83 -6.18
CA VAL A 75 -2.61 5.39 -6.38
C VAL A 75 -1.15 5.07 -6.13
N LEU A 76 -0.92 4.06 -5.27
CA LEU A 76 0.43 3.64 -4.90
C LEU A 76 0.54 2.12 -5.01
N TRP A 77 1.49 1.65 -5.82
CA TRP A 77 1.82 0.24 -5.97
C TRP A 77 3.17 -0.04 -5.31
N MET A 78 3.17 -0.89 -4.30
CA MET A 78 4.38 -1.30 -3.59
C MET A 78 4.37 -2.82 -3.33
N ALA A 79 3.93 -3.61 -4.32
CA ALA A 79 3.97 -5.05 -4.18
C ALA A 79 5.42 -5.54 -4.17
N ARG A 80 5.70 -6.57 -3.37
CA ARG A 80 7.02 -7.22 -3.31
C ARG A 80 8.18 -6.26 -3.02
N CYS A 81 7.98 -5.39 -2.04
CA CYS A 81 8.98 -4.37 -1.65
C CYS A 81 9.71 -4.68 -0.35
N GLY A 82 9.45 -5.84 0.25
CA GLY A 82 10.09 -6.22 1.51
C GLY A 82 9.64 -5.41 2.72
N LEU A 83 8.45 -4.80 2.66
CA LEU A 83 7.93 -3.99 3.74
C LEU A 83 7.42 -4.86 4.89
N SER A 84 7.78 -4.49 6.13
CA SER A 84 7.31 -5.15 7.35
C SER A 84 6.24 -4.35 8.08
N ASP A 85 6.11 -3.05 7.77
CA ASP A 85 5.11 -2.18 8.38
C ASP A 85 4.73 -1.07 7.41
N LEU A 86 3.74 -0.27 7.79
CA LEU A 86 3.23 0.83 7.00
C LEU A 86 3.48 2.19 7.66
N ASP A 87 4.47 2.28 8.54
CA ASP A 87 4.81 3.53 9.18
C ASP A 87 5.14 4.59 8.14
N GLY A 88 4.47 5.74 8.24
CA GLY A 88 4.64 6.84 7.29
C GLY A 88 3.60 6.90 6.20
N ILE A 89 2.75 5.87 6.04
CA ILE A 89 1.73 5.86 4.98
C ILE A 89 0.71 6.99 5.13
N SER A 90 0.49 7.48 6.33
CA SER A 90 -0.43 8.58 6.59
C SER A 90 -0.07 9.87 5.87
N SER A 91 1.19 10.03 5.49
CA SER A 91 1.64 11.19 4.69
C SER A 91 1.00 11.19 3.30
N CYS A 92 0.60 10.03 2.79
CA CYS A 92 -0.10 9.90 1.52
C CYS A 92 -1.61 10.04 1.75
N SER A 93 -2.03 11.18 2.29
CA SER A 93 -3.38 11.39 2.82
C SER A 93 -4.51 11.37 1.77
N SER A 94 -4.19 11.50 0.50
CA SER A 94 -5.18 11.47 -0.58
C SER A 94 -5.32 10.11 -1.27
N LEU A 95 -4.67 9.06 -0.74
CA LEU A 95 -4.70 7.75 -1.38
C LEU A 95 -6.11 7.22 -1.53
N LYS A 96 -6.42 6.78 -2.74
CA LYS A 96 -7.64 6.07 -3.10
C LYS A 96 -7.39 4.57 -3.28
N GLU A 97 -6.20 4.20 -3.79
CA GLU A 97 -5.87 2.82 -4.07
C GLU A 97 -4.45 2.53 -3.57
N LEU A 98 -4.32 1.46 -2.80
CA LEU A 98 -3.06 1.01 -2.24
C LEU A 98 -2.87 -0.47 -2.52
N TYR A 99 -1.83 -0.80 -3.29
CA TYR A 99 -1.50 -2.17 -3.67
C TYR A 99 -0.19 -2.57 -3.01
N ILE A 100 -0.27 -3.38 -1.96
CA ILE A 100 0.88 -3.79 -1.15
C ILE A 100 0.96 -5.31 -1.00
N ALA A 101 0.57 -6.02 -2.04
CA ALA A 101 0.61 -7.49 -2.05
C ALA A 101 2.05 -8.01 -1.86
N TYR A 102 2.17 -9.18 -1.24
CA TYR A 102 3.42 -9.91 -1.08
C TYR A 102 4.50 -9.13 -0.35
N ASN A 103 4.13 -8.46 0.71
CA ASN A 103 5.02 -7.90 1.71
C ASN A 103 4.89 -8.74 2.99
N ASN A 104 5.34 -8.22 4.11
CA ASN A 104 5.25 -8.88 5.41
C ASN A 104 4.47 -8.04 6.41
N ILE A 105 3.32 -7.51 5.97
CA ILE A 105 2.51 -6.62 6.78
C ILE A 105 1.59 -7.42 7.69
N SER A 106 1.59 -7.09 8.98
CA SER A 106 0.70 -7.69 9.97
C SER A 106 -0.14 -6.65 10.72
N ASP A 107 0.35 -5.42 10.83
CA ASP A 107 -0.30 -4.32 11.54
C ASP A 107 -0.96 -3.36 10.55
N LEU A 108 -2.27 -3.21 10.64
CA LEU A 108 -3.06 -2.35 9.76
C LEU A 108 -3.46 -1.03 10.41
N SER A 109 -3.02 -0.77 11.64
CA SER A 109 -3.45 0.41 12.40
C SER A 109 -3.15 1.73 11.70
N GLN A 110 -2.06 1.80 10.93
CA GLN A 110 -1.67 3.02 10.22
C GLN A 110 -2.62 3.38 9.08
N LEU A 111 -3.40 2.42 8.58
CA LEU A 111 -4.33 2.64 7.49
C LEU A 111 -5.57 3.44 7.91
N THR A 112 -5.83 3.55 9.22
CA THR A 112 -6.99 4.27 9.76
C THR A 112 -7.00 5.75 9.35
N TRP A 113 -5.85 6.31 9.00
CA TRP A 113 -5.70 7.71 8.61
C TRP A 113 -6.02 7.98 7.15
N LEU A 114 -6.24 6.93 6.35
CA LEU A 114 -6.46 7.06 4.91
C LEU A 114 -7.97 7.20 4.61
N ASP A 115 -8.50 8.40 4.80
CA ASP A 115 -9.94 8.69 4.73
C ASP A 115 -10.55 8.50 3.33
N HIS A 116 -9.70 8.49 2.29
CA HIS A 116 -10.16 8.38 0.91
C HIS A 116 -9.93 6.99 0.30
N LEU A 117 -9.40 6.06 1.09
CA LEU A 117 -9.04 4.73 0.59
C LEU A 117 -10.27 3.95 0.15
N GLU A 118 -10.27 3.52 -1.11
CA GLU A 118 -11.34 2.77 -1.75
C GLU A 118 -10.94 1.34 -2.10
N VAL A 119 -9.67 1.13 -2.46
CA VAL A 119 -9.16 -0.18 -2.88
C VAL A 119 -7.89 -0.49 -2.09
N LEU A 120 -7.84 -1.67 -1.49
CA LEU A 120 -6.68 -2.13 -0.72
C LEU A 120 -6.36 -3.58 -1.08
N ASP A 121 -5.15 -3.81 -1.58
CA ASP A 121 -4.66 -5.15 -1.89
C ASP A 121 -3.59 -5.56 -0.88
N LEU A 122 -3.93 -6.53 -0.04
CA LEU A 122 -3.09 -7.11 1.00
C LEU A 122 -2.77 -8.59 0.74
N GLU A 123 -2.94 -9.05 -0.50
CA GLU A 123 -2.68 -10.45 -0.84
C GLU A 123 -1.28 -10.88 -0.39
N GLY A 124 -1.18 -12.09 0.19
CA GLY A 124 0.12 -12.68 0.50
C GLY A 124 0.93 -11.96 1.58
N ASN A 125 0.27 -11.26 2.47
CA ASN A 125 0.93 -10.63 3.61
C ASN A 125 0.90 -11.55 4.84
N ASN A 126 1.06 -11.01 6.02
CA ASN A 126 1.20 -11.76 7.26
C ASN A 126 0.15 -11.33 8.30
N ILE A 127 -1.10 -11.20 7.85
CA ILE A 127 -2.21 -10.86 8.75
C ILE A 127 -2.65 -12.15 9.43
N GLU A 128 -2.36 -12.24 10.74
CA GLU A 128 -2.53 -13.46 11.54
C GLU A 128 -3.74 -13.42 12.47
N ASP A 129 -4.38 -12.28 12.62
CA ASP A 129 -5.54 -12.10 13.49
C ASP A 129 -6.64 -11.36 12.74
N ILE A 130 -7.82 -11.97 12.64
CA ILE A 130 -8.94 -11.38 11.91
C ILE A 130 -9.39 -10.06 12.52
N SER A 131 -9.19 -9.87 13.84
CA SER A 131 -9.55 -8.62 14.52
C SER A 131 -8.74 -7.42 14.00
N GLU A 132 -7.60 -7.65 13.37
CA GLU A 132 -6.78 -6.59 12.78
C GLU A 132 -7.56 -5.82 11.71
N LEU A 133 -8.52 -6.47 11.05
CA LEU A 133 -9.34 -5.82 10.02
C LEU A 133 -10.28 -4.75 10.58
N GLN A 134 -10.46 -4.69 11.92
CA GLN A 134 -11.27 -3.65 12.55
C GLN A 134 -10.78 -2.24 12.21
N TYR A 135 -9.46 -2.08 11.99
CA TYR A 135 -8.88 -0.79 11.63
C TYR A 135 -9.41 -0.30 10.28
N LEU A 136 -9.77 -1.21 9.39
CA LEU A 136 -10.27 -0.86 8.06
C LEU A 136 -11.72 -0.35 8.09
N ARG A 137 -12.44 -0.60 9.19
CA ARG A 137 -13.79 -0.08 9.38
C ARG A 137 -13.78 1.45 9.36
N LEU A 138 -12.68 2.06 9.82
CA LEU A 138 -12.52 3.51 9.84
C LEU A 138 -12.23 4.10 8.47
N CYS A 139 -11.84 3.27 7.50
CA CYS A 139 -11.73 3.67 6.10
C CYS A 139 -13.12 3.63 5.47
N CYS A 140 -13.91 4.68 5.70
CA CYS A 140 -15.36 4.67 5.39
C CYS A 140 -15.68 4.54 3.89
N LYS A 141 -14.72 4.77 3.01
CA LYS A 141 -14.88 4.64 1.56
C LYS A 141 -14.33 3.33 1.01
N LEU A 142 -13.76 2.48 1.87
CA LEU A 142 -13.19 1.21 1.42
C LEU A 142 -14.28 0.32 0.84
N SER A 143 -14.12 -0.05 -0.43
CA SER A 143 -15.09 -0.86 -1.16
C SER A 143 -14.50 -2.19 -1.64
N HIS A 144 -13.21 -2.24 -1.93
CA HIS A 144 -12.52 -3.42 -2.46
C HIS A 144 -11.35 -3.79 -1.57
N LEU A 145 -11.36 -5.02 -1.04
CA LEU A 145 -10.29 -5.55 -0.20
C LEU A 145 -9.87 -6.93 -0.71
N THR A 146 -8.57 -7.13 -0.85
CA THR A 146 -8.01 -8.45 -1.15
C THR A 146 -7.11 -8.88 0.01
N VAL A 147 -7.40 -10.03 0.61
CA VAL A 147 -6.63 -10.61 1.72
C VAL A 147 -6.26 -12.08 1.50
N GLU A 148 -6.46 -12.59 0.29
CA GLU A 148 -6.04 -13.94 -0.08
C GLU A 148 -4.58 -14.16 0.33
N GLY A 149 -4.25 -15.40 0.74
CA GLY A 149 -2.87 -15.73 1.11
C GLY A 149 -2.44 -15.23 2.49
N ASN A 150 -3.37 -14.79 3.32
CA ASN A 150 -3.12 -14.48 4.72
C ASN A 150 -3.71 -15.58 5.61
N LEU A 151 -3.17 -15.75 6.81
CA LEU A 151 -3.62 -16.78 7.74
C LEU A 151 -5.11 -16.65 8.07
N ILE A 152 -5.62 -15.42 8.13
CA ILE A 152 -7.02 -15.16 8.48
C ILE A 152 -8.04 -15.76 7.51
N CYS A 153 -7.61 -16.15 6.32
CA CYS A 153 -8.47 -16.86 5.37
C CYS A 153 -8.74 -18.31 5.81
N LEU A 154 -7.87 -18.87 6.67
CA LEU A 154 -7.93 -20.26 7.13
C LEU A 154 -8.47 -20.40 8.53
N LYS A 155 -8.12 -19.47 9.42
CA LYS A 155 -8.54 -19.46 10.83
C LYS A 155 -8.47 -18.05 11.40
N PRO A 156 -9.22 -17.77 12.48
CA PRO A 156 -9.35 -16.38 12.96
C PRO A 156 -8.06 -15.81 13.58
N ASN A 157 -7.19 -16.66 14.12
CA ASN A 157 -5.90 -16.24 14.67
C ASN A 157 -4.94 -17.44 14.72
N ALA A 158 -3.67 -17.17 15.01
CA ALA A 158 -2.63 -18.20 14.99
C ALA A 158 -2.83 -19.28 16.06
N GLU A 159 -3.45 -18.95 17.21
CA GLU A 159 -3.66 -19.86 18.32
C GLU A 159 -4.91 -20.73 18.17
N SER A 160 -5.83 -20.38 17.29
CA SER A 160 -7.05 -21.14 17.08
C SER A 160 -6.77 -22.45 16.36
N ALA A 161 -7.51 -23.50 16.74
CA ALA A 161 -7.54 -24.75 15.98
C ALA A 161 -8.29 -24.52 14.66
N GLU A 162 -8.00 -25.36 13.67
CA GLU A 162 -8.76 -25.36 12.43
C GLU A 162 -10.20 -25.75 12.72
N ASP A 163 -11.14 -24.97 12.17
CA ASP A 163 -12.58 -25.18 12.30
C ASP A 163 -13.20 -25.15 10.92
N PRO A 164 -13.79 -26.25 10.43
CA PRO A 164 -14.42 -26.23 9.10
C PRO A 164 -15.61 -25.27 9.01
N ASP A 165 -16.16 -24.83 10.15
CA ASP A 165 -17.26 -23.88 10.19
C ASP A 165 -16.78 -22.43 10.17
N TYR A 166 -15.47 -22.19 10.20
CA TYR A 166 -14.92 -20.85 10.10
C TYR A 166 -15.21 -20.24 8.74
N ASN A 167 -15.91 -19.12 8.74
CA ASN A 167 -16.27 -18.40 7.52
C ASN A 167 -15.65 -16.99 7.59
N TYR A 168 -14.44 -16.84 7.04
CA TYR A 168 -13.74 -15.57 7.12
C TYR A 168 -14.49 -14.45 6.38
N ARG A 169 -15.19 -14.77 5.29
CA ARG A 169 -15.96 -13.77 4.55
C ARG A 169 -17.06 -13.16 5.41
N ALA A 170 -17.76 -13.98 6.18
CA ALA A 170 -18.76 -13.51 7.12
C ALA A 170 -18.16 -12.66 8.23
N GLU A 171 -16.99 -13.06 8.74
CA GLU A 171 -16.29 -12.30 9.77
C GLU A 171 -15.81 -10.93 9.24
N VAL A 172 -15.27 -10.90 8.02
CA VAL A 172 -14.86 -9.66 7.37
C VAL A 172 -16.06 -8.73 7.19
N LYS A 173 -17.20 -9.26 6.77
CA LYS A 173 -18.41 -8.46 6.60
C LYS A 173 -18.88 -7.83 7.91
N LYS A 174 -18.76 -8.54 9.02
CA LYS A 174 -19.09 -8.00 10.35
C LYS A 174 -18.13 -6.86 10.73
N LEU A 175 -16.85 -7.02 10.44
CA LEU A 175 -15.82 -6.04 10.80
C LEU A 175 -15.84 -4.81 9.90
N ILE A 176 -16.18 -5.00 8.62
CA ILE A 176 -16.20 -3.91 7.61
C ILE A 176 -17.56 -3.95 6.89
N PRO A 177 -18.64 -3.44 7.55
CA PRO A 177 -20.00 -3.59 6.99
C PRO A 177 -20.22 -2.93 5.64
N HIS A 178 -19.44 -1.90 5.30
CA HIS A 178 -19.56 -1.14 4.06
C HIS A 178 -18.76 -1.74 2.89
N LEU A 179 -17.99 -2.80 3.12
CA LEU A 179 -17.20 -3.45 2.08
C LEU A 179 -18.12 -4.06 1.02
N LYS A 180 -17.75 -3.90 -0.26
CA LYS A 180 -18.53 -4.40 -1.40
C LYS A 180 -17.92 -5.64 -2.03
N TYR A 181 -16.59 -5.71 -2.10
CA TYR A 181 -15.88 -6.80 -2.74
C TYR A 181 -14.77 -7.30 -1.83
N LEU A 182 -14.72 -8.59 -1.61
CA LEU A 182 -13.66 -9.27 -0.89
C LEU A 182 -13.06 -10.33 -1.82
N ASP A 183 -11.74 -10.24 -2.04
CA ASP A 183 -11.02 -11.15 -2.92
C ASP A 183 -11.66 -11.19 -4.32
N ARG A 184 -12.03 -10.01 -4.83
CA ARG A 184 -12.62 -9.78 -6.16
C ARG A 184 -14.03 -10.37 -6.32
N ILE A 185 -14.67 -10.79 -5.24
CA ILE A 185 -16.00 -11.39 -5.24
C ILE A 185 -16.95 -10.52 -4.41
N PRO A 186 -18.16 -10.20 -4.92
CA PRO A 186 -19.13 -9.45 -4.12
C PRO A 186 -19.41 -10.11 -2.78
N ILE A 187 -19.42 -9.31 -1.70
CA ILE A 187 -19.57 -9.81 -0.33
C ILE A 187 -21.03 -9.73 0.17
N SER A 188 -21.89 -9.06 -0.55
CA SER A 188 -23.26 -8.75 -0.12
C SER A 188 -24.11 -9.96 0.23
N LYS A 189 -23.78 -11.13 -0.30
CA LYS A 189 -24.55 -12.37 -0.13
C LYS A 189 -23.88 -13.38 0.80
N THR A 190 -22.87 -12.94 1.51
CA THR A 190 -22.10 -13.81 2.40
C THR A 190 -22.79 -14.04 3.74
#